data_585d7c90e7785ed70c17cf82ec64890c
#
_entry.id   585d7c90e7785ed70c17cf82ec64890c
#
_cell.length_a   1.000
_cell.length_b   1.000
_cell.length_c   1.000
_cell.angle_alpha   90.00
_cell.angle_beta   90.00
_cell.angle_gamma   90.00
#
_symmetry.space_group_name_H-M   'P 1'
#
loop_
_entity.id
_entity.type
_entity.pdbx_description
1 polymer ?
#
loop_
_entity_poly.entity_id
_entity_poly.type
_entity_poly.pdbx_seq_one_letter_code
_entity_poly.pdbx_strand_id
1 'polypeptide(L)'
;MIPTQTLLDLFTMKRSKGSIDDLNIVLLGDLKYGRTVHSLSHALTMFGAKLTFVAPESLQMPHDIIESLKSKGCNPYMTDDLNDVIQDADVLYVTRIQRERFPDPNEYKKVAGMYRVNNEALRESKKDLIVMHPLPRVDEIAPEVDSTEHAKYFEQAFNGIPIRMALLASVMGGEL
;
A
#
# COMPACT_ATOMS: atom_id res chain seq x y z
N MET A 1 14.27 1.79 -5.17
CA MET A 1 13.00 2.51 -5.47
C MET A 1 12.34 1.90 -6.70
N ILE A 2 10.99 1.95 -6.78
CA ILE A 2 10.20 1.49 -7.94
C ILE A 2 9.35 2.68 -8.43
N PRO A 3 9.93 3.62 -9.19
CA PRO A 3 9.29 4.91 -9.49
C PRO A 3 7.95 4.77 -10.22
N THR A 4 7.88 3.89 -11.22
CA THR A 4 6.66 3.73 -12.03
C THR A 4 5.50 3.15 -11.24
N GLN A 5 5.76 2.23 -10.29
CA GLN A 5 4.72 1.71 -9.41
C GLN A 5 4.21 2.82 -8.47
N THR A 6 5.11 3.57 -7.86
CA THR A 6 4.74 4.69 -6.99
C THR A 6 3.87 5.71 -7.71
N LEU A 7 4.20 6.07 -8.96
CA LEU A 7 3.41 7.03 -9.72
C LEU A 7 2.01 6.53 -10.05
N LEU A 8 1.87 5.26 -10.46
CA LEU A 8 0.54 4.71 -10.73
C LEU A 8 -0.29 4.54 -9.44
N ASP A 9 0.35 4.26 -8.31
CA ASP A 9 -0.32 4.19 -7.01
C ASP A 9 -0.85 5.56 -6.60
N LEU A 10 -0.03 6.62 -6.67
CA LEU A 10 -0.44 7.99 -6.41
C LEU A 10 -1.55 8.45 -7.37
N PHE A 11 -1.44 8.12 -8.65
CA PHE A 11 -2.47 8.44 -9.65
C PHE A 11 -3.80 7.76 -9.32
N THR A 12 -3.76 6.50 -8.91
CA THR A 12 -4.96 5.75 -8.51
C THR A 12 -5.61 6.36 -7.28
N MET A 13 -4.82 6.71 -6.25
CA MET A 13 -5.31 7.39 -5.05
C MET A 13 -5.96 8.73 -5.42
N LYS A 14 -5.26 9.57 -6.18
CA LYS A 14 -5.78 10.87 -6.61
C LYS A 14 -7.08 10.75 -7.41
N ARG A 15 -7.15 9.79 -8.33
CA ARG A 15 -8.34 9.55 -9.15
C ARG A 15 -9.53 9.07 -8.33
N SER A 16 -9.29 8.21 -7.33
CA SER A 16 -10.34 7.62 -6.50
C SER A 16 -10.81 8.55 -5.37
N LYS A 17 -9.91 9.38 -4.82
CA LYS A 17 -10.19 10.22 -3.63
C LYS A 17 -10.26 11.72 -3.95
N GLY A 18 -9.94 12.14 -5.19
CA GLY A 18 -9.88 13.54 -5.60
C GLY A 18 -8.57 14.23 -5.21
N SER A 19 -8.07 14.03 -3.99
CA SER A 19 -6.76 14.48 -3.52
C SER A 19 -6.03 13.35 -2.80
N ILE A 20 -4.71 13.54 -2.60
CA ILE A 20 -3.87 12.68 -1.75
C ILE A 20 -3.58 13.40 -0.43
N ASP A 21 -3.76 14.72 -0.40
CA ASP A 21 -3.41 15.53 0.76
C ASP A 21 -4.19 15.09 2.01
N ASP A 22 -3.47 14.95 3.12
CA ASP A 22 -3.98 14.59 4.44
C ASP A 22 -4.72 13.24 4.56
N LEU A 23 -4.66 12.36 3.54
CA LEU A 23 -5.27 11.03 3.61
C LEU A 23 -4.63 10.18 4.70
N ASN A 24 -5.46 9.38 5.38
CA ASN A 24 -5.03 8.32 6.29
C ASN A 24 -4.74 7.04 5.47
N ILE A 25 -3.48 6.69 5.33
CA ILE A 25 -3.04 5.59 4.47
C ILE A 25 -2.45 4.49 5.33
N VAL A 26 -3.08 3.33 5.28
CA VAL A 26 -2.63 2.11 5.96
C VAL A 26 -1.86 1.24 4.97
N LEU A 27 -0.59 0.93 5.29
CA LEU A 27 0.23 -0.05 4.56
C LEU A 27 0.26 -1.35 5.35
N LEU A 28 -0.23 -2.44 4.75
CA LEU A 28 -0.44 -3.73 5.41
C LEU A 28 0.39 -4.84 4.79
N GLY A 29 1.05 -5.65 5.61
CA GLY A 29 1.68 -6.92 5.22
C GLY A 29 3.20 -6.92 5.32
N ASP A 30 3.93 -7.24 4.23
CA ASP A 30 5.39 -7.25 4.21
C ASP A 30 5.96 -5.84 3.98
N LEU A 31 6.22 -5.11 5.06
CA LEU A 31 6.79 -3.77 5.01
C LEU A 31 8.32 -3.78 5.06
N LYS A 32 8.92 -4.89 5.48
CA LYS A 32 10.37 -5.03 5.58
C LYS A 32 11.05 -5.21 4.23
N TYR A 33 10.52 -6.10 3.40
CA TYR A 33 11.11 -6.44 2.11
C TYR A 33 10.35 -5.81 0.93
N GLY A 34 9.23 -5.15 1.21
CA GLY A 34 8.33 -4.54 0.23
C GLY A 34 8.89 -3.26 -0.40
N ARG A 35 9.70 -3.35 -1.46
CA ARG A 35 10.27 -2.17 -2.14
C ARG A 35 9.23 -1.17 -2.65
N THR A 36 8.01 -1.61 -2.93
CA THR A 36 6.90 -0.75 -3.35
C THR A 36 6.47 0.17 -2.22
N VAL A 37 6.24 -0.37 -1.03
CA VAL A 37 5.82 0.41 0.15
C VAL A 37 6.90 1.37 0.63
N HIS A 38 8.19 1.01 0.51
CA HIS A 38 9.29 1.92 0.81
C HIS A 38 9.25 3.17 -0.09
N SER A 39 9.12 2.97 -1.41
CA SER A 39 9.05 4.08 -2.36
C SER A 39 7.78 4.90 -2.19
N LEU A 40 6.65 4.24 -1.97
CA LEU A 40 5.35 4.87 -1.79
C LEU A 40 5.32 5.73 -0.51
N SER A 41 5.83 5.21 0.62
CA SER A 41 5.89 5.96 1.88
C SER A 41 6.65 7.28 1.72
N HIS A 42 7.80 7.26 1.05
CA HIS A 42 8.54 8.48 0.77
C HIS A 42 7.79 9.48 -0.11
N ALA A 43 7.09 9.00 -1.13
CA ALA A 43 6.33 9.88 -2.02
C ALA A 43 5.12 10.50 -1.30
N LEU A 44 4.45 9.75 -0.44
CA LEU A 44 3.29 10.21 0.31
C LEU A 44 3.61 11.32 1.31
N THR A 45 4.86 11.42 1.80
CA THR A 45 5.27 12.56 2.65
C THR A 45 5.17 13.91 1.93
N MET A 46 5.24 13.93 0.60
CA MET A 46 5.11 15.16 -0.21
C MET A 46 3.68 15.73 -0.20
N PHE A 47 2.71 14.92 0.19
CA PHE A 47 1.28 15.25 0.25
C PHE A 47 0.75 15.40 1.68
N GLY A 48 1.63 15.36 2.68
CA GLY A 48 1.20 15.44 4.08
C GLY A 48 0.34 14.25 4.54
N ALA A 49 0.33 13.13 3.79
CA ALA A 49 -0.45 11.96 4.13
C ALA A 49 -0.03 11.37 5.48
N LYS A 50 -1.00 10.91 6.26
CA LYS A 50 -0.78 10.23 7.54
C LYS A 50 -0.57 8.75 7.27
N LEU A 51 0.58 8.23 7.67
CA LEU A 51 0.97 6.85 7.40
C LEU A 51 0.78 5.98 8.64
N THR A 52 0.15 4.83 8.43
CA THR A 52 0.07 3.75 9.42
C THR A 52 0.67 2.49 8.83
N PHE A 53 1.56 1.84 9.57
CA PHE A 53 2.23 0.61 9.20
C PHE A 53 1.66 -0.54 10.02
N VAL A 54 0.97 -1.48 9.35
CA VAL A 54 0.39 -2.66 9.96
C VAL A 54 1.16 -3.90 9.51
N ALA A 55 1.97 -4.44 10.39
CA ALA A 55 2.78 -5.62 10.13
C ALA A 55 3.20 -6.29 11.44
N PRO A 56 3.46 -7.60 11.47
CA PRO A 56 4.11 -8.23 12.61
C PRO A 56 5.51 -7.64 12.80
N GLU A 57 6.04 -7.68 14.01
CA GLU A 57 7.34 -7.10 14.37
C GLU A 57 8.47 -7.51 13.39
N SER A 58 8.47 -8.78 12.98
CA SER A 58 9.47 -9.33 12.05
C SER A 58 9.40 -8.77 10.62
N LEU A 59 8.27 -8.17 10.23
CA LEU A 59 8.00 -7.61 8.90
C LEU A 59 7.73 -6.10 8.91
N GLN A 60 7.94 -5.44 10.03
CA GLN A 60 7.77 -3.99 10.15
C GLN A 60 8.72 -3.21 9.24
N MET A 61 8.34 -1.97 8.96
CA MET A 61 9.12 -1.04 8.17
C MET A 61 10.53 -0.88 8.75
N PRO A 62 11.60 -0.96 7.94
CA PRO A 62 12.97 -0.78 8.40
C PRO A 62 13.18 0.56 9.10
N HIS A 63 14.00 0.55 10.15
CA HIS A 63 14.24 1.71 11.00
C HIS A 63 14.83 2.91 10.24
N ASP A 64 15.72 2.67 9.29
CA ASP A 64 16.31 3.70 8.44
C ASP A 64 15.27 4.44 7.58
N ILE A 65 14.26 3.71 7.11
CA ILE A 65 13.12 4.31 6.38
C ILE A 65 12.27 5.14 7.33
N ILE A 66 11.96 4.62 8.52
CA ILE A 66 11.17 5.36 9.54
C ILE A 66 11.87 6.67 9.89
N GLU A 67 13.17 6.65 10.16
CA GLU A 67 13.95 7.85 10.47
C GLU A 67 13.98 8.85 9.30
N SER A 68 14.08 8.34 8.08
CA SER A 68 13.98 9.18 6.88
C SER A 68 12.60 9.83 6.71
N LEU A 69 11.51 9.14 7.07
CA LEU A 69 10.16 9.71 7.06
C LEU A 69 10.01 10.78 8.15
N LYS A 70 10.50 10.51 9.36
CA LYS A 70 10.50 11.48 10.48
C LYS A 70 11.27 12.75 10.15
N SER A 71 12.42 12.62 9.49
CA SER A 71 13.21 13.79 9.06
C SER A 71 12.46 14.70 8.08
N LYS A 72 11.42 14.20 7.41
CA LYS A 72 10.51 14.92 6.51
C LYS A 72 9.22 15.38 7.20
N GLY A 73 9.14 15.26 8.52
CA GLY A 73 7.97 15.66 9.29
C GLY A 73 6.84 14.63 9.34
N CYS A 74 7.04 13.43 8.78
CA CYS A 74 6.05 12.36 8.83
C CYS A 74 6.36 11.43 10.02
N ASN A 75 5.42 11.31 10.96
CA ASN A 75 5.52 10.42 12.12
C ASN A 75 4.54 9.24 11.92
N PRO A 76 4.95 8.12 11.31
CA PRO A 76 4.06 7.00 11.08
C PRO A 76 3.66 6.32 12.39
N TYR A 77 2.38 5.93 12.48
CA TYR A 77 1.91 5.04 13.53
C TYR A 77 2.21 3.58 13.15
N MET A 78 2.54 2.73 14.13
CA MET A 78 2.87 1.33 13.89
C MET A 78 2.05 0.44 14.82
N THR A 79 1.45 -0.60 14.26
CA THR A 79 0.70 -1.63 14.98
C THR A 79 0.82 -2.98 14.25
N ASP A 80 0.42 -4.04 14.88
CA ASP A 80 0.26 -5.37 14.28
C ASP A 80 -1.22 -5.77 14.08
N ASP A 81 -2.17 -4.93 14.56
CA ASP A 81 -3.60 -5.16 14.41
C ASP A 81 -4.23 -4.16 13.42
N LEU A 82 -4.85 -4.69 12.37
CA LEU A 82 -5.58 -3.88 11.38
C LEU A 82 -6.85 -3.26 11.98
N ASN A 83 -7.49 -3.94 12.94
CA ASN A 83 -8.75 -3.47 13.52
C ASN A 83 -8.59 -2.15 14.28
N ASP A 84 -7.39 -1.87 14.80
CA ASP A 84 -7.11 -0.62 15.52
C ASP A 84 -7.23 0.62 14.63
N VAL A 85 -7.11 0.45 13.31
CA VAL A 85 -6.88 1.59 12.39
C VAL A 85 -7.80 1.61 11.16
N ILE A 86 -8.49 0.51 10.87
CA ILE A 86 -9.27 0.37 9.64
C ILE A 86 -10.42 1.37 9.53
N GLN A 87 -11.04 1.73 10.66
CA GLN A 87 -12.19 2.65 10.72
C GLN A 87 -11.84 4.08 10.27
N ASP A 88 -10.58 4.48 10.42
CA ASP A 88 -10.12 5.82 10.05
C ASP A 88 -9.38 5.85 8.71
N ALA A 89 -9.11 4.69 8.12
CA ALA A 89 -8.37 4.56 6.88
C ALA A 89 -9.15 5.11 5.67
N ASP A 90 -8.47 5.87 4.81
CA ASP A 90 -8.95 6.29 3.50
C ASP A 90 -8.43 5.37 2.40
N VAL A 91 -7.23 4.83 2.59
CA VAL A 91 -6.57 3.88 1.70
C VAL A 91 -5.99 2.74 2.51
N LEU A 92 -6.30 1.50 2.11
CA LEU A 92 -5.66 0.28 2.58
C LEU A 92 -4.81 -0.28 1.45
N TYR A 93 -3.49 -0.15 1.56
CA TYR A 93 -2.53 -0.69 0.61
C TYR A 93 -1.97 -2.00 1.12
N VAL A 94 -2.37 -3.10 0.50
CA VAL A 94 -2.03 -4.46 0.91
C VAL A 94 -0.83 -4.98 0.13
N THR A 95 0.09 -5.65 0.82
CA THR A 95 1.23 -6.32 0.19
C THR A 95 1.26 -7.80 0.51
N ARG A 96 1.73 -8.58 -0.45
CA ARG A 96 1.91 -10.02 -0.27
C ARG A 96 3.12 -10.31 0.62
N ILE A 97 2.95 -11.22 1.57
CA ILE A 97 4.07 -11.82 2.33
C ILE A 97 4.69 -12.90 1.44
N GLN A 98 5.89 -12.64 0.90
CA GLN A 98 6.52 -13.48 -0.10
C GLN A 98 7.42 -14.53 0.57
N ARG A 99 7.05 -15.82 0.48
CA ARG A 99 7.81 -16.94 1.05
C ARG A 99 9.27 -16.96 0.61
N GLU A 100 9.52 -16.62 -0.64
CA GLU A 100 10.85 -16.60 -1.26
C GLU A 100 11.84 -15.60 -0.65
N ARG A 101 11.35 -14.70 0.20
CA ARG A 101 12.18 -13.68 0.88
C ARG A 101 12.62 -14.08 2.28
N PHE A 102 12.13 -15.21 2.78
CA PHE A 102 12.47 -15.72 4.10
C PHE A 102 13.61 -16.73 3.99
N PRO A 103 14.77 -16.48 4.64
CA PRO A 103 15.86 -17.44 4.70
C PRO A 103 15.46 -18.75 5.40
N ASP A 104 14.63 -18.64 6.45
CA ASP A 104 14.10 -19.79 7.18
C ASP A 104 12.61 -19.98 6.85
N PRO A 105 12.21 -21.14 6.28
CA PRO A 105 10.80 -21.47 6.05
C PRO A 105 9.91 -21.48 7.30
N ASN A 106 10.48 -21.66 8.49
CA ASN A 106 9.73 -21.64 9.74
C ASN A 106 9.34 -20.22 10.15
N GLU A 107 10.14 -19.23 9.84
CA GLU A 107 9.78 -17.81 10.03
C GLU A 107 8.61 -17.41 9.16
N TYR A 108 8.60 -17.83 7.89
CA TYR A 108 7.46 -17.61 7.00
C TYR A 108 6.17 -18.23 7.56
N LYS A 109 6.22 -19.46 8.09
CA LYS A 109 5.03 -20.13 8.64
C LYS A 109 4.38 -19.36 9.80
N LYS A 110 5.15 -18.59 10.56
CA LYS A 110 4.63 -17.79 11.69
C LYS A 110 3.79 -16.61 11.22
N VAL A 111 4.03 -16.10 10.03
CA VAL A 111 3.39 -14.89 9.48
C VAL A 111 2.50 -15.16 8.26
N ALA A 112 2.57 -16.39 7.71
CA ALA A 112 1.74 -16.81 6.58
C ALA A 112 0.25 -16.75 6.94
N GLY A 113 -0.56 -16.07 6.14
CA GLY A 113 -2.00 -15.93 6.35
C GLY A 113 -2.41 -15.04 7.55
N MET A 114 -1.45 -14.35 8.18
CA MET A 114 -1.71 -13.49 9.34
C MET A 114 -2.65 -12.33 9.01
N TYR A 115 -2.52 -11.80 7.80
CA TYR A 115 -3.41 -10.76 7.30
C TYR A 115 -4.18 -11.26 6.09
N ARG A 116 -5.49 -11.28 6.22
CA ARG A 116 -6.41 -11.56 5.12
C ARG A 116 -7.52 -10.52 5.12
N VAL A 117 -7.50 -9.68 4.11
CA VAL A 117 -8.56 -8.69 3.90
C VAL A 117 -9.76 -9.38 3.26
N ASN A 118 -10.87 -9.42 3.98
CA ASN A 118 -12.15 -9.96 3.58
C ASN A 118 -13.28 -8.98 3.94
N ASN A 119 -14.53 -9.31 3.63
CA ASN A 119 -15.65 -8.43 3.93
C ASN A 119 -15.83 -8.17 5.44
N GLU A 120 -15.45 -9.11 6.30
CA GLU A 120 -15.51 -8.92 7.75
C GLU A 120 -14.47 -7.90 8.21
N ALA A 121 -13.24 -7.99 7.74
CA ALA A 121 -12.17 -7.03 8.04
C ALA A 121 -12.53 -5.61 7.56
N LEU A 122 -13.33 -5.49 6.49
CA LEU A 122 -13.76 -4.19 5.94
C LEU A 122 -15.06 -3.65 6.55
N ARG A 123 -15.73 -4.41 7.43
CA ARG A 123 -17.06 -4.06 7.95
C ARG A 123 -17.09 -2.72 8.67
N GLU A 124 -16.06 -2.41 9.46
CA GLU A 124 -15.95 -1.18 10.24
C GLU A 124 -15.21 -0.06 9.48
N SER A 125 -14.84 -0.29 8.22
CA SER A 125 -14.14 0.71 7.41
C SER A 125 -15.07 1.83 6.93
N LYS A 126 -14.48 2.94 6.50
CA LYS A 126 -15.23 3.99 5.78
C LYS A 126 -15.85 3.42 4.50
N LYS A 127 -17.04 3.89 4.13
CA LYS A 127 -17.71 3.47 2.89
C LYS A 127 -16.89 3.78 1.63
N ASP A 128 -16.13 4.85 1.67
CA ASP A 128 -15.28 5.31 0.58
C ASP A 128 -13.81 4.86 0.72
N LEU A 129 -13.48 3.96 1.67
CA LEU A 129 -12.17 3.30 1.73
C LEU A 129 -11.85 2.66 0.38
N ILE A 130 -10.63 2.83 -0.09
CA ILE A 130 -10.13 2.10 -1.24
C ILE A 130 -9.08 1.07 -0.82
N VAL A 131 -9.20 -0.14 -1.35
CA VAL A 131 -8.23 -1.23 -1.17
C VAL A 131 -7.37 -1.31 -2.43
N MET A 132 -6.05 -1.23 -2.25
CA MET A 132 -5.05 -1.25 -3.30
C MET A 132 -4.06 -2.40 -3.09
N HIS A 133 -3.49 -2.90 -4.18
CA HIS A 133 -2.51 -3.99 -4.17
C HIS A 133 -1.65 -3.96 -5.44
N PRO A 134 -0.31 -4.06 -5.35
CA PRO A 134 0.56 -3.97 -6.53
C PRO A 134 0.48 -5.19 -7.47
N LEU A 135 -0.29 -6.22 -7.09
CA LEU A 135 -0.44 -7.49 -7.78
C LEU A 135 0.90 -8.20 -8.16
N PRO A 136 0.91 -9.53 -8.37
CA PRO A 136 -0.21 -10.44 -8.16
C PRO A 136 -0.48 -10.72 -6.68
N ARG A 137 -1.75 -10.94 -6.35
CA ARG A 137 -2.15 -11.43 -5.02
C ARG A 137 -2.25 -12.96 -5.00
N VAL A 138 -2.27 -13.54 -3.80
CA VAL A 138 -2.51 -14.98 -3.57
C VAL A 138 -3.72 -15.14 -2.66
N ASP A 139 -3.57 -14.95 -1.35
CA ASP A 139 -4.60 -15.17 -0.32
C ASP A 139 -4.81 -13.97 0.62
N GLU A 140 -3.96 -12.95 0.51
CA GLU A 140 -4.00 -11.75 1.35
C GLU A 140 -5.23 -10.86 1.14
N ILE A 141 -5.89 -10.97 -0.01
CA ILE A 141 -7.21 -10.37 -0.27
C ILE A 141 -8.16 -11.46 -0.73
N ALA A 142 -9.26 -11.65 0.00
CA ALA A 142 -10.28 -12.63 -0.32
C ALA A 142 -11.00 -12.29 -1.64
N PRO A 143 -11.36 -13.30 -2.47
CA PRO A 143 -12.05 -13.05 -3.75
C PRO A 143 -13.39 -12.30 -3.62
N GLU A 144 -14.06 -12.40 -2.49
CA GLU A 144 -15.31 -11.70 -2.22
C GLU A 144 -15.18 -10.16 -2.22
N VAL A 145 -13.96 -9.65 -1.94
CA VAL A 145 -13.67 -8.21 -1.97
C VAL A 145 -13.70 -7.67 -3.40
N ASP A 146 -13.45 -8.50 -4.42
CA ASP A 146 -13.36 -8.09 -5.82
C ASP A 146 -14.62 -7.42 -6.34
N SER A 147 -15.78 -7.81 -5.81
CA SER A 147 -17.10 -7.27 -6.20
C SER A 147 -17.51 -6.05 -5.40
N THR A 148 -16.72 -5.61 -4.43
CA THR A 148 -17.02 -4.44 -3.60
C THR A 148 -16.53 -3.15 -4.24
N GLU A 149 -17.12 -2.02 -3.85
CA GLU A 149 -16.68 -0.68 -4.27
C GLU A 149 -15.28 -0.32 -3.75
N HIS A 150 -14.81 -1.03 -2.70
CA HIS A 150 -13.49 -0.86 -2.13
C HIS A 150 -12.37 -1.33 -3.07
N ALA A 151 -12.62 -2.34 -3.92
CA ALA A 151 -11.61 -2.97 -4.77
C ALA A 151 -11.10 -2.02 -5.86
N LYS A 152 -9.90 -1.44 -5.68
CA LYS A 152 -9.26 -0.55 -6.67
C LYS A 152 -8.00 -1.16 -7.29
N TYR A 153 -7.56 -2.33 -6.87
CA TYR A 153 -6.31 -2.94 -7.34
C TYR A 153 -6.33 -3.36 -8.82
N PHE A 154 -7.49 -3.67 -9.40
CA PHE A 154 -7.57 -3.93 -10.84
C PHE A 154 -7.49 -2.63 -11.65
N GLU A 155 -8.18 -1.58 -11.20
CA GLU A 155 -8.05 -0.23 -11.79
C GLU A 155 -6.62 0.29 -11.63
N GLN A 156 -6.01 0.10 -10.46
CA GLN A 156 -4.61 0.42 -10.18
C GLN A 156 -3.68 -0.26 -11.21
N ALA A 157 -3.84 -1.56 -11.46
CA ALA A 157 -3.03 -2.28 -12.44
C ALA A 157 -3.20 -1.71 -13.85
N PHE A 158 -4.44 -1.40 -14.26
CA PHE A 158 -4.74 -0.77 -15.54
C PHE A 158 -4.10 0.62 -15.66
N ASN A 159 -4.12 1.43 -14.62
CA ASN A 159 -3.49 2.75 -14.58
C ASN A 159 -1.98 2.71 -14.84
N GLY A 160 -1.35 1.55 -14.70
CA GLY A 160 0.03 1.33 -15.08
C GLY A 160 0.31 1.55 -16.58
N ILE A 161 -0.67 1.39 -17.45
CA ILE A 161 -0.53 1.59 -18.89
C ILE A 161 -0.40 3.10 -19.22
N PRO A 162 -1.40 3.95 -18.92
CA PRO A 162 -1.32 5.38 -19.25
C PRO A 162 -0.17 6.08 -18.53
N ILE A 163 0.14 5.71 -17.28
CA ILE A 163 1.25 6.32 -16.55
C ILE A 163 2.59 6.02 -17.22
N ARG A 164 2.84 4.77 -17.66
CA ARG A 164 4.08 4.44 -18.36
C ARG A 164 4.17 5.06 -19.73
N MET A 165 3.04 5.16 -20.45
CA MET A 165 2.97 5.88 -21.72
C MET A 165 3.32 7.38 -21.56
N ALA A 166 2.73 8.03 -20.56
CA ALA A 166 3.00 9.43 -20.24
C ALA A 166 4.47 9.66 -19.88
N LEU A 167 5.06 8.78 -19.06
CA LEU A 167 6.48 8.85 -18.70
C LEU A 167 7.39 8.71 -19.93
N LEU A 168 7.11 7.75 -20.81
CA LEU A 168 7.88 7.57 -22.05
C LEU A 168 7.76 8.79 -22.96
N ALA A 169 6.56 9.31 -23.16
CA ALA A 169 6.35 10.53 -23.95
C ALA A 169 7.14 11.71 -23.37
N SER A 170 7.07 11.95 -22.07
CA SER A 170 7.81 13.04 -21.40
C SER A 170 9.32 12.91 -21.58
N VAL A 171 9.87 11.69 -21.40
CA VAL A 171 11.34 11.46 -21.54
C VAL A 171 11.80 11.61 -22.99
N MET A 172 10.95 11.30 -23.96
CA MET A 172 11.25 11.43 -25.39
C MET A 172 10.97 12.85 -25.92
N GLY A 173 10.61 13.82 -25.09
CA GLY A 173 10.32 15.20 -25.49
C GLY A 173 8.95 15.40 -26.14
N GLY A 174 8.04 14.45 -25.95
CA GLY A 174 6.64 14.60 -26.36
C GLY A 174 5.87 15.56 -25.44
N GLU A 175 4.97 16.34 -25.98
CA GLU A 175 3.95 17.06 -25.20
C GLU A 175 2.88 16.08 -24.71
N LEU A 176 2.41 16.23 -23.46
CA LEU A 176 1.39 15.40 -22.81
C LEU A 176 0.01 16.05 -22.91
#